data_0aa5858f15a8508b45e1b6801cc3eb00
#
_entry.id   0aa5858f15a8508b45e1b6801cc3eb00
#
_cell.length_a   1.000
_cell.length_b   1.000
_cell.length_c   1.000
_cell.angle_alpha   90.00
_cell.angle_beta   90.00
_cell.angle_gamma   90.00
#
_symmetry.space_group_name_H-M   'P 1'
#
loop_
_entity.id
_entity.type
_entity.pdbx_description
1 polymer ?
#
loop_
_entity_poly.entity_id
_entity_poly.type
_entity_poly.pdbx_seq_one_letter_code
_entity_poly.pdbx_strand_id
1 'polypeptide(L)'
;MKRILLSLLALCLGATSQAQSLPHLAKVGQSLSLIVDGSPMVLRAGELNNSTASSIRYMEEQRTFERLKALNLNSVIATASWELVEPVEGEYNFAEVDYIIEQARKHDMKVMLLWFGTFKNPFMTYAPSWVKQNPKKYPRAKDADGNDLEMPSVFSEAVLKADARAYVATLEHIKKVDTDNTVVMIQIENEPGLRGTPRDYSPLAEKAWRADVPEQLVSYLKQNASTLQPDIKKAWEANGKREKGNWEELFGKSLTKDDGTNPILNQTEHFFTAYAFARYLDYMAIEGKRVLPLPTFVNSSVFRIDSRGISLGNGCSIPEFFDLYKAGAPNLDILTPNSYMQQLDQICEAFSWKGNPILIPESTVTGARALYSVGEWDAIAFSPFGIDSWAEGVLESPSPEQQLFSDTYGAMAQMESLIEQHLGKESMRGVYIYNTRKEDTVTIGDYDITVSRGRSFDIGAMMAPTGSFSAEKREEPRFEGGAIIIQTQKDEFYVVGYGLNANFTLREGVKHSYCGYDAIDEGLFENGEFVEYRRLNGDERNVFLADGKITALRVKMYHY
;
A
#
# COMPACT_ATOMS: atom_id res chain seq x y z
N MET A 1 59.62 52.89 4.89
CA MET A 1 58.31 52.81 4.21
C MET A 1 58.19 51.37 3.65
N LYS A 2 57.50 50.50 4.38
CA LYS A 2 57.20 49.14 3.93
C LYS A 2 55.75 49.06 3.47
N ARG A 3 55.52 48.75 2.20
CA ARG A 3 54.18 48.55 1.64
C ARG A 3 53.76 47.13 1.96
N ILE A 4 52.64 46.98 2.67
CA ILE A 4 51.95 45.72 2.94
C ILE A 4 50.96 45.53 1.80
N LEU A 5 51.14 44.48 0.98
CA LEU A 5 50.17 44.00 0.00
C LEU A 5 49.18 43.08 0.75
N LEU A 6 47.92 43.48 0.86
CA LEU A 6 46.83 42.59 1.25
C LEU A 6 46.35 41.86 -0.02
N SER A 7 46.57 40.53 -0.04
CA SER A 7 45.96 39.67 -1.04
C SER A 7 44.57 39.23 -0.53
N LEU A 8 43.52 39.71 -1.16
CA LEU A 8 42.15 39.18 -0.98
C LEU A 8 42.08 37.83 -1.73
N LEU A 9 42.01 36.77 -0.96
CA LEU A 9 41.62 35.43 -1.49
C LEU A 9 40.09 35.38 -1.52
N ALA A 10 39.50 35.53 -2.70
CA ALA A 10 38.09 35.30 -2.91
C ALA A 10 37.85 33.78 -2.91
N LEU A 11 37.29 33.22 -1.83
CA LEU A 11 36.74 31.88 -1.80
C LEU A 11 35.45 31.87 -2.65
N CYS A 12 35.55 31.44 -3.89
CA CYS A 12 34.39 30.98 -4.66
C CYS A 12 33.92 29.66 -4.04
N LEU A 13 32.95 29.72 -3.13
CA LEU A 13 32.12 28.56 -2.78
C LEU A 13 31.28 28.21 -4.03
N GLY A 14 31.82 27.38 -4.86
CA GLY A 14 31.03 26.71 -5.90
C GLY A 14 30.00 25.83 -5.20
N ALA A 15 28.77 26.29 -5.09
CA ALA A 15 27.64 25.43 -4.83
C ALA A 15 27.54 24.49 -6.04
N THR A 16 28.15 23.33 -5.93
CA THR A 16 27.80 22.21 -6.81
C THR A 16 26.35 21.90 -6.53
N SER A 17 25.45 22.34 -7.40
CA SER A 17 24.09 21.82 -7.47
C SER A 17 24.25 20.32 -7.70
N GLN A 18 24.20 19.54 -6.63
CA GLN A 18 24.08 18.10 -6.73
C GLN A 18 22.71 17.88 -7.38
N ALA A 19 22.70 17.31 -8.58
CA ALA A 19 21.44 16.98 -9.24
C ALA A 19 20.64 16.12 -8.24
N GLN A 20 19.44 16.57 -7.89
CA GLN A 20 18.55 15.89 -6.96
C GLN A 20 18.30 14.46 -7.49
N SER A 21 18.59 13.45 -6.69
CA SER A 21 18.37 12.06 -7.11
C SER A 21 16.87 11.81 -7.23
N LEU A 22 16.48 11.11 -8.29
CA LEU A 22 15.08 10.70 -8.44
C LEU A 22 14.66 9.78 -7.29
N PRO A 23 13.38 9.83 -6.89
CA PRO A 23 12.81 8.87 -5.95
C PRO A 23 13.07 7.43 -6.40
N HIS A 24 13.49 6.57 -5.49
CA HIS A 24 13.83 5.18 -5.79
C HIS A 24 13.66 4.29 -4.56
N LEU A 25 13.61 2.98 -4.79
CA LEU A 25 13.60 2.01 -3.70
C LEU A 25 15.02 1.62 -3.32
N ALA A 26 15.32 1.63 -2.03
CA ALA A 26 16.59 1.16 -1.51
C ALA A 26 16.42 0.38 -0.21
N LYS A 27 17.37 -0.50 0.08
CA LYS A 27 17.39 -1.28 1.31
C LYS A 27 17.77 -0.40 2.50
N VAL A 28 16.89 -0.32 3.50
CA VAL A 28 17.12 0.34 4.78
C VAL A 28 16.95 -0.71 5.88
N GLY A 29 18.03 -1.00 6.63
CA GLY A 29 18.00 -2.15 7.53
C GLY A 29 17.72 -3.46 6.80
N GLN A 30 16.65 -4.14 7.18
CA GLN A 30 16.19 -5.37 6.52
C GLN A 30 15.08 -5.13 5.50
N SER A 31 14.47 -3.95 5.46
CA SER A 31 13.32 -3.61 4.63
C SER A 31 13.70 -2.84 3.38
N LEU A 32 12.82 -2.83 2.38
CA LEU A 32 12.91 -2.01 1.18
C LEU A 32 12.06 -0.76 1.39
N SER A 33 12.68 0.41 1.33
CA SER A 33 12.04 1.70 1.61
C SER A 33 12.09 2.63 0.41
N LEU A 34 11.15 3.56 0.32
CA LEU A 34 11.18 4.65 -0.65
C LEU A 34 12.19 5.71 -0.17
N ILE A 35 13.11 6.07 -1.05
CA ILE A 35 14.08 7.15 -0.83
C ILE A 35 13.64 8.36 -1.64
N VAL A 36 13.41 9.47 -0.96
CA VAL A 36 13.10 10.77 -1.56
C VAL A 36 14.10 11.79 -1.05
N ASP A 37 14.71 12.54 -1.95
CA ASP A 37 15.71 13.56 -1.61
C ASP A 37 16.88 13.04 -0.74
N GLY A 38 17.21 11.75 -0.92
CA GLY A 38 18.31 11.08 -0.23
C GLY A 38 17.98 10.48 1.15
N SER A 39 16.75 10.58 1.61
CA SER A 39 16.29 10.03 2.90
C SER A 39 15.14 9.04 2.72
N PRO A 40 15.03 8.02 3.59
CA PRO A 40 13.83 7.20 3.64
C PRO A 40 12.60 8.07 3.92
N MET A 41 11.47 7.76 3.30
CA MET A 41 10.22 8.48 3.51
C MET A 41 9.05 7.51 3.67
N VAL A 42 8.29 7.69 4.73
CA VAL A 42 7.01 7.00 4.94
C VAL A 42 5.87 7.91 4.44
N LEU A 43 5.07 7.39 3.52
CA LEU A 43 3.96 8.13 2.94
C LEU A 43 2.68 7.96 3.78
N ARG A 44 2.31 9.01 4.51
CA ARG A 44 1.01 9.16 5.16
C ARG A 44 0.03 9.62 4.09
N ALA A 45 -0.48 8.67 3.33
CA ALA A 45 -1.20 8.95 2.10
C ALA A 45 -2.73 8.93 2.27
N GLY A 46 -3.41 9.31 1.20
CA GLY A 46 -4.83 9.10 0.97
C GLY A 46 -5.08 9.07 -0.53
N GLU A 47 -5.95 8.18 -0.98
CA GLU A 47 -6.34 8.10 -2.38
C GLU A 47 -7.63 8.89 -2.61
N LEU A 48 -7.63 9.73 -3.64
CA LEU A 48 -8.81 10.48 -4.08
C LEU A 48 -9.87 9.54 -4.68
N ASN A 49 -11.13 9.95 -4.62
CA ASN A 49 -12.16 9.28 -5.40
C ASN A 49 -11.81 9.31 -6.90
N ASN A 50 -12.25 8.29 -7.62
CA ASN A 50 -11.89 8.06 -9.03
C ASN A 50 -12.14 9.29 -9.94
N SER A 51 -13.17 10.08 -9.67
CA SER A 51 -13.54 11.21 -10.50
C SER A 51 -13.06 12.57 -9.98
N THR A 52 -12.47 12.63 -8.80
CA THR A 52 -12.06 13.91 -8.20
C THR A 52 -11.02 14.62 -9.06
N ALA A 53 -10.00 13.89 -9.51
CA ALA A 53 -8.95 14.43 -10.37
C ALA A 53 -9.37 14.66 -11.82
N SER A 54 -10.62 14.41 -12.19
CA SER A 54 -11.14 14.68 -13.55
C SER A 54 -11.56 16.12 -13.78
N SER A 55 -11.50 16.98 -12.75
CA SER A 55 -11.92 18.38 -12.85
C SER A 55 -11.16 19.27 -11.88
N ILE A 56 -10.37 20.18 -12.42
CA ILE A 56 -9.66 21.22 -11.66
C ILE A 56 -10.68 22.01 -10.83
N ARG A 57 -11.76 22.48 -11.47
CA ARG A 57 -12.82 23.24 -10.80
C ARG A 57 -13.40 22.49 -9.60
N TYR A 58 -13.65 21.19 -9.74
CA TYR A 58 -14.19 20.39 -8.63
C TYR A 58 -13.19 20.32 -7.48
N MET A 59 -11.90 20.05 -7.75
CA MET A 59 -10.86 20.02 -6.73
C MET A 59 -10.71 21.37 -5.99
N GLU A 60 -10.84 22.49 -6.71
CA GLU A 60 -10.82 23.85 -6.12
C GLU A 60 -12.04 24.13 -5.25
N GLU A 61 -13.24 23.90 -5.76
CA GLU A 61 -14.51 24.13 -5.03
C GLU A 61 -14.58 23.24 -3.76
N GLN A 62 -14.03 22.02 -3.82
CA GLN A 62 -13.95 21.12 -2.68
C GLN A 62 -12.77 21.41 -1.73
N ARG A 63 -11.87 22.31 -2.08
CA ARG A 63 -10.64 22.63 -1.31
C ARG A 63 -9.86 21.33 -0.99
N THR A 64 -9.73 20.45 -1.99
CA THR A 64 -9.27 19.06 -1.81
C THR A 64 -7.93 19.01 -1.06
N PHE A 65 -6.89 19.70 -1.55
CA PHE A 65 -5.55 19.62 -0.95
C PHE A 65 -5.47 20.27 0.44
N GLU A 66 -6.26 21.30 0.70
CA GLU A 66 -6.34 21.92 2.03
C GLU A 66 -6.95 20.96 3.06
N ARG A 67 -8.00 20.21 2.67
CA ARG A 67 -8.61 19.18 3.51
C ARG A 67 -7.65 18.04 3.81
N LEU A 68 -6.90 17.57 2.78
CA LEU A 68 -5.89 16.54 2.97
C LEU A 68 -4.78 16.99 3.93
N LYS A 69 -4.32 18.24 3.78
CA LYS A 69 -3.30 18.81 4.70
C LYS A 69 -3.82 18.93 6.12
N ALA A 70 -5.09 19.28 6.32
CA ALA A 70 -5.73 19.35 7.64
C ALA A 70 -5.81 17.97 8.33
N LEU A 71 -5.77 16.89 7.56
CA LEU A 71 -5.68 15.51 8.07
C LEU A 71 -4.22 15.06 8.30
N ASN A 72 -3.23 15.94 8.20
CA ASN A 72 -1.78 15.64 8.33
C ASN A 72 -1.23 14.65 7.28
N LEU A 73 -1.85 14.56 6.11
CA LEU A 73 -1.26 13.81 5.01
C LEU A 73 0.02 14.51 4.50
N ASN A 74 1.02 13.72 4.12
CA ASN A 74 2.20 14.18 3.39
C ASN A 74 2.23 13.71 1.93
N SER A 75 1.22 12.95 1.52
CA SER A 75 1.13 12.42 0.16
C SER A 75 -0.31 12.10 -0.25
N VAL A 76 -0.53 12.03 -1.55
CA VAL A 76 -1.83 11.71 -2.16
C VAL A 76 -1.64 10.74 -3.33
N ILE A 77 -2.58 9.80 -3.49
CA ILE A 77 -2.77 9.06 -4.73
C ILE A 77 -3.83 9.80 -5.54
N ALA A 78 -3.43 10.30 -6.70
CA ALA A 78 -4.29 11.06 -7.60
C ALA A 78 -4.21 10.50 -9.02
N THR A 79 -5.33 10.51 -9.74
CA THR A 79 -5.46 9.84 -11.03
C THR A 79 -5.07 10.71 -12.21
N ALA A 80 -4.41 10.09 -13.20
CA ALA A 80 -4.31 10.59 -14.57
C ALA A 80 -5.06 9.60 -15.48
N SER A 81 -6.20 10.01 -16.03
CA SER A 81 -7.06 9.14 -16.82
C SER A 81 -6.74 9.26 -18.30
N TRP A 82 -6.50 8.13 -18.98
CA TRP A 82 -6.15 8.12 -20.41
C TRP A 82 -7.14 8.89 -21.28
N GLU A 83 -8.47 8.71 -21.03
CA GLU A 83 -9.50 9.40 -21.80
C GLU A 83 -9.48 10.94 -21.67
N LEU A 84 -8.91 11.47 -20.58
CA LEU A 84 -8.73 12.92 -20.36
C LEU A 84 -7.37 13.41 -20.87
N VAL A 85 -6.36 12.57 -20.72
CA VAL A 85 -5.00 12.88 -21.20
C VAL A 85 -4.93 12.85 -22.74
N GLU A 86 -5.60 11.90 -23.40
CA GLU A 86 -5.59 11.76 -24.89
C GLU A 86 -7.04 11.63 -25.42
N PRO A 87 -7.86 12.70 -25.29
CA PRO A 87 -9.27 12.67 -25.74
C PRO A 87 -9.42 12.46 -27.25
N VAL A 88 -8.43 12.90 -28.01
CA VAL A 88 -8.28 12.69 -29.46
C VAL A 88 -6.95 12.00 -29.71
N GLU A 89 -6.91 10.98 -30.60
CA GLU A 89 -5.69 10.21 -30.87
C GLU A 89 -4.52 11.13 -31.24
N GLY A 90 -3.47 11.15 -30.42
CA GLY A 90 -2.26 11.96 -30.61
C GLY A 90 -2.34 13.40 -30.09
N GLU A 91 -3.46 13.84 -29.50
CA GLU A 91 -3.61 15.16 -28.90
C GLU A 91 -3.66 15.02 -27.37
N TYR A 92 -2.67 15.60 -26.68
CA TYR A 92 -2.52 15.44 -25.23
C TYR A 92 -2.93 16.68 -24.45
N ASN A 93 -3.62 16.46 -23.34
CA ASN A 93 -3.96 17.46 -22.33
C ASN A 93 -3.43 17.02 -20.98
N PHE A 94 -2.61 17.84 -20.33
CA PHE A 94 -2.01 17.54 -19.02
C PHE A 94 -2.45 18.53 -17.92
N ALA A 95 -3.50 19.31 -18.18
CA ALA A 95 -3.91 20.39 -17.25
C ALA A 95 -4.23 19.86 -15.83
N GLU A 96 -4.92 18.71 -15.73
CA GLU A 96 -5.25 18.10 -14.45
C GLU A 96 -4.00 17.57 -13.74
N VAL A 97 -3.05 17.00 -14.48
CA VAL A 97 -1.76 16.52 -13.95
C VAL A 97 -0.93 17.69 -13.43
N ASP A 98 -0.84 18.78 -14.19
CA ASP A 98 -0.15 20.01 -13.77
C ASP A 98 -0.75 20.57 -12.48
N TYR A 99 -2.07 20.68 -12.42
CA TYR A 99 -2.79 21.18 -11.25
C TYR A 99 -2.51 20.32 -10.01
N ILE A 100 -2.55 18.99 -10.13
CA ILE A 100 -2.26 18.07 -9.02
C ILE A 100 -0.84 18.28 -8.51
N ILE A 101 0.16 18.36 -9.39
CA ILE A 101 1.56 18.59 -9.01
C ILE A 101 1.74 19.96 -8.33
N GLU A 102 1.14 21.00 -8.88
CA GLU A 102 1.20 22.35 -8.30
C GLU A 102 0.57 22.43 -6.91
N GLN A 103 -0.63 21.84 -6.74
CA GLN A 103 -1.31 21.85 -5.45
C GLN A 103 -0.61 20.97 -4.43
N ALA A 104 -0.13 19.79 -4.81
CA ALA A 104 0.66 18.95 -3.92
C ALA A 104 1.90 19.69 -3.42
N ARG A 105 2.66 20.32 -4.31
CA ARG A 105 3.83 21.13 -3.98
C ARG A 105 3.48 22.31 -3.05
N LYS A 106 2.41 23.04 -3.35
CA LYS A 106 1.92 24.15 -2.53
C LYS A 106 1.58 23.75 -1.10
N HIS A 107 1.11 22.51 -0.90
CA HIS A 107 0.70 22.00 0.40
C HIS A 107 1.76 21.08 1.04
N ASP A 108 2.98 21.04 0.51
CA ASP A 108 4.06 20.21 1.00
C ASP A 108 3.64 18.72 1.06
N MET A 109 3.19 18.22 -0.07
CA MET A 109 2.73 16.83 -0.27
C MET A 109 3.44 16.21 -1.46
N LYS A 110 3.64 14.89 -1.40
CA LYS A 110 4.10 14.08 -2.53
C LYS A 110 2.90 13.45 -3.25
N VAL A 111 3.13 13.02 -4.49
CA VAL A 111 2.12 12.38 -5.33
C VAL A 111 2.57 10.98 -5.70
N MET A 112 1.73 10.00 -5.45
CA MET A 112 1.74 8.73 -6.16
C MET A 112 0.74 8.86 -7.30
N LEU A 113 1.22 8.93 -8.54
CA LEU A 113 0.34 9.12 -9.68
C LEU A 113 -0.26 7.78 -10.09
N LEU A 114 -1.59 7.71 -10.13
CA LEU A 114 -2.33 6.54 -10.59
C LEU A 114 -2.70 6.72 -12.06
N TRP A 115 -2.11 5.89 -12.92
CA TRP A 115 -2.46 5.82 -14.33
C TRP A 115 -3.72 4.98 -14.52
N PHE A 116 -4.84 5.63 -14.82
CA PHE A 116 -6.09 4.99 -15.26
C PHE A 116 -6.06 4.84 -16.79
N GLY A 117 -5.51 3.71 -17.24
CA GLY A 117 -5.36 3.37 -18.65
C GLY A 117 -6.48 2.46 -19.18
N THR A 118 -6.09 1.30 -19.66
CA THR A 118 -7.01 0.31 -20.23
C THR A 118 -7.83 -0.40 -19.15
N PHE A 119 -7.27 -0.66 -17.97
CA PHE A 119 -7.90 -1.51 -16.95
C PHE A 119 -8.18 -0.73 -15.66
N LYS A 120 -9.46 -0.46 -15.40
CA LYS A 120 -9.93 0.09 -14.13
C LYS A 120 -10.86 -0.91 -13.45
N ASN A 121 -10.31 -1.75 -12.61
CA ASN A 121 -10.94 -2.93 -12.06
C ASN A 121 -11.48 -3.91 -13.13
N PRO A 122 -12.12 -5.03 -12.76
CA PRO A 122 -12.60 -6.00 -13.74
C PRO A 122 -13.86 -5.58 -14.51
N PHE A 123 -14.31 -4.33 -14.43
CA PHE A 123 -15.61 -3.90 -14.95
C PHE A 123 -15.55 -2.82 -16.00
N MET A 124 -14.56 -1.93 -15.96
CA MET A 124 -14.58 -0.72 -16.77
C MET A 124 -13.18 -0.35 -17.29
N THR A 125 -13.14 0.59 -18.20
CA THR A 125 -11.94 1.06 -18.87
C THR A 125 -11.94 2.58 -18.97
N TYR A 126 -10.77 3.19 -18.80
CA TYR A 126 -10.54 4.60 -19.10
C TYR A 126 -9.92 4.82 -20.49
N ALA A 127 -9.93 3.79 -21.34
CA ALA A 127 -9.57 3.97 -22.74
C ALA A 127 -10.45 5.06 -23.38
N PRO A 128 -9.90 5.97 -24.19
CA PRO A 128 -10.67 7.05 -24.80
C PRO A 128 -11.66 6.57 -25.84
N SER A 129 -12.62 7.44 -26.21
CA SER A 129 -13.71 7.11 -27.15
C SER A 129 -13.22 6.57 -28.49
N TRP A 130 -12.11 7.07 -29.01
CA TRP A 130 -11.55 6.61 -30.29
C TRP A 130 -11.01 5.15 -30.22
N VAL A 131 -10.66 4.65 -29.01
CA VAL A 131 -10.37 3.24 -28.74
C VAL A 131 -11.67 2.45 -28.59
N LYS A 132 -12.57 2.89 -27.67
CA LYS A 132 -13.83 2.20 -27.34
C LYS A 132 -14.73 1.97 -28.53
N GLN A 133 -14.74 2.91 -29.50
CA GLN A 133 -15.59 2.88 -30.70
C GLN A 133 -14.96 2.19 -31.91
N ASN A 134 -13.72 1.70 -31.79
CA ASN A 134 -13.04 1.02 -32.91
C ASN A 134 -12.62 -0.41 -32.55
N PRO A 135 -13.57 -1.34 -32.34
CA PRO A 135 -13.26 -2.72 -31.91
C PRO A 135 -12.55 -3.55 -33.01
N LYS A 136 -12.49 -3.05 -34.25
CA LYS A 136 -11.67 -3.69 -35.31
C LYS A 136 -10.18 -3.47 -35.10
N LYS A 137 -9.78 -2.27 -34.68
CA LYS A 137 -8.38 -1.94 -34.37
C LYS A 137 -8.03 -2.33 -32.92
N TYR A 138 -8.99 -2.18 -32.02
CA TYR A 138 -8.85 -2.39 -30.56
C TYR A 138 -9.85 -3.44 -30.08
N PRO A 139 -9.60 -4.74 -30.35
CA PRO A 139 -10.55 -5.80 -30.04
C PRO A 139 -10.82 -5.92 -28.54
N ARG A 140 -12.08 -6.22 -28.22
CA ARG A 140 -12.52 -6.45 -26.84
C ARG A 140 -12.18 -7.86 -26.38
N ALA A 141 -12.02 -8.01 -25.06
CA ALA A 141 -12.03 -9.32 -24.42
C ALA A 141 -13.42 -9.95 -24.57
N LYS A 142 -13.48 -11.29 -24.52
CA LYS A 142 -14.73 -12.05 -24.64
C LYS A 142 -14.90 -13.04 -23.49
N ASP A 143 -16.14 -13.24 -23.09
CA ASP A 143 -16.52 -14.32 -22.21
C ASP A 143 -16.54 -15.69 -22.93
N ALA A 144 -16.83 -16.77 -22.17
CA ALA A 144 -16.87 -18.13 -22.70
C ALA A 144 -18.01 -18.37 -23.73
N ASP A 145 -19.04 -17.55 -23.72
CA ASP A 145 -20.16 -17.60 -24.65
C ASP A 145 -19.91 -16.76 -25.92
N GLY A 146 -18.76 -16.07 -25.99
CA GLY A 146 -18.33 -15.25 -27.11
C GLY A 146 -18.87 -13.81 -27.09
N ASN A 147 -19.49 -13.38 -25.98
CA ASN A 147 -19.95 -12.00 -25.82
C ASN A 147 -18.76 -11.08 -25.55
N ASP A 148 -18.82 -9.86 -26.08
CA ASP A 148 -17.82 -8.83 -25.82
C ASP A 148 -17.93 -8.34 -24.37
N LEU A 149 -16.80 -8.26 -23.67
CA LEU A 149 -16.69 -7.53 -22.42
C LEU A 149 -16.49 -6.03 -22.70
N GLU A 150 -16.71 -5.19 -21.70
CA GLU A 150 -16.48 -3.74 -21.86
C GLU A 150 -15.02 -3.42 -22.14
N MET A 151 -14.11 -4.18 -21.57
CA MET A 151 -12.68 -3.94 -21.67
C MET A 151 -12.08 -4.44 -22.98
N PRO A 152 -11.06 -3.74 -23.53
CA PRO A 152 -10.20 -4.28 -24.55
C PRO A 152 -9.52 -5.59 -24.11
N SER A 153 -9.17 -6.43 -25.09
CA SER A 153 -8.38 -7.64 -24.81
C SER A 153 -6.96 -7.28 -24.40
N VAL A 154 -6.50 -7.85 -23.27
CA VAL A 154 -5.11 -7.72 -22.80
C VAL A 154 -4.07 -8.28 -23.81
N PHE A 155 -4.53 -9.11 -24.75
CA PHE A 155 -3.72 -9.66 -25.84
C PHE A 155 -3.65 -8.76 -27.06
N SER A 156 -4.30 -7.60 -27.07
CA SER A 156 -4.27 -6.65 -28.17
C SER A 156 -3.01 -5.78 -28.12
N GLU A 157 -2.05 -6.09 -28.98
CA GLU A 157 -0.84 -5.25 -29.13
C GLU A 157 -1.16 -3.81 -29.53
N ALA A 158 -2.27 -3.60 -30.29
CA ALA A 158 -2.71 -2.26 -30.68
C ALA A 158 -3.18 -1.44 -29.46
N VAL A 159 -3.89 -2.06 -28.52
CA VAL A 159 -4.33 -1.43 -27.27
C VAL A 159 -3.11 -1.14 -26.40
N LEU A 160 -2.27 -2.14 -26.14
CA LEU A 160 -1.06 -2.00 -25.34
C LEU A 160 -0.17 -0.84 -25.81
N LYS A 161 0.07 -0.75 -27.11
CA LYS A 161 0.91 0.33 -27.69
C LYS A 161 0.25 1.70 -27.62
N ALA A 162 -1.08 1.77 -27.75
CA ALA A 162 -1.80 3.04 -27.66
C ALA A 162 -1.82 3.56 -26.22
N ASP A 163 -2.11 2.69 -25.26
CA ASP A 163 -2.07 3.00 -23.83
C ASP A 163 -0.65 3.43 -23.40
N ALA A 164 0.36 2.62 -23.70
CA ALA A 164 1.76 2.92 -23.37
C ALA A 164 2.24 4.25 -23.97
N ARG A 165 1.78 4.61 -25.17
CA ARG A 165 2.12 5.90 -25.79
C ARG A 165 1.59 7.08 -24.98
N ALA A 166 0.34 7.01 -24.53
CA ALA A 166 -0.27 8.07 -23.71
C ALA A 166 0.39 8.13 -22.32
N TYR A 167 0.64 6.97 -21.71
CA TYR A 167 1.35 6.86 -20.45
C TYR A 167 2.76 7.46 -20.53
N VAL A 168 3.54 7.11 -21.56
CA VAL A 168 4.88 7.65 -21.80
C VAL A 168 4.84 9.16 -22.01
N ALA A 169 3.87 9.67 -22.82
CA ALA A 169 3.71 11.11 -23.02
C ALA A 169 3.43 11.85 -21.70
N THR A 170 2.64 11.25 -20.81
CA THR A 170 2.39 11.79 -19.47
C THR A 170 3.67 11.84 -18.63
N LEU A 171 4.47 10.77 -18.64
CA LEU A 171 5.75 10.74 -17.91
C LEU A 171 6.80 11.70 -18.49
N GLU A 172 6.84 11.88 -19.82
CA GLU A 172 7.68 12.89 -20.47
C GLU A 172 7.29 14.30 -20.07
N HIS A 173 5.99 14.55 -19.90
CA HIS A 173 5.47 15.83 -19.42
C HIS A 173 5.85 16.04 -17.95
N ILE A 174 5.60 15.08 -17.06
CA ILE A 174 5.98 15.14 -15.64
C ILE A 174 7.47 15.42 -15.49
N LYS A 175 8.33 14.72 -16.24
CA LYS A 175 9.79 14.94 -16.23
C LYS A 175 10.18 16.40 -16.53
N LYS A 176 9.38 17.15 -17.28
CA LYS A 176 9.64 18.56 -17.62
C LYS A 176 9.16 19.51 -16.54
N VAL A 177 8.02 19.21 -15.90
CA VAL A 177 7.33 20.15 -14.99
C VAL A 177 7.61 19.88 -13.53
N ASP A 178 7.92 18.64 -13.16
CA ASP A 178 8.23 18.24 -11.79
C ASP A 178 9.74 18.23 -11.54
N THR A 179 10.26 19.39 -11.14
CA THR A 179 11.68 19.59 -10.82
C THR A 179 12.03 19.29 -9.36
N ASP A 180 11.02 19.04 -8.51
CA ASP A 180 11.18 19.00 -7.05
C ASP A 180 10.84 17.60 -6.48
N ASN A 181 10.81 16.56 -7.34
CA ASN A 181 10.40 15.21 -6.95
C ASN A 181 9.04 15.21 -6.20
N THR A 182 8.07 15.95 -6.71
CA THR A 182 6.70 15.95 -6.17
C THR A 182 6.03 14.62 -6.45
N VAL A 183 6.18 14.10 -7.69
CA VAL A 183 5.74 12.75 -8.06
C VAL A 183 6.83 11.74 -7.65
N VAL A 184 6.51 10.85 -6.74
CA VAL A 184 7.50 9.93 -6.16
C VAL A 184 7.33 8.48 -6.58
N MET A 185 6.14 8.06 -7.00
CA MET A 185 5.82 6.70 -7.45
C MET A 185 4.72 6.73 -8.51
N ILE A 186 4.62 5.66 -9.29
CA ILE A 186 3.56 5.48 -10.28
C ILE A 186 2.81 4.18 -9.99
N GLN A 187 1.50 4.25 -9.85
CA GLN A 187 0.61 3.09 -9.93
C GLN A 187 0.23 2.88 -11.40
N ILE A 188 0.51 1.70 -11.93
CA ILE A 188 0.17 1.35 -13.31
C ILE A 188 -1.13 0.56 -13.30
N GLU A 189 -2.19 1.11 -13.89
CA GLU A 189 -3.55 0.57 -13.90
C GLU A 189 -4.13 0.44 -12.48
N ASN A 190 -5.40 0.07 -12.39
CA ASN A 190 -6.06 -0.16 -11.12
C ASN A 190 -6.80 -1.50 -11.13
N GLU A 191 -6.43 -2.38 -10.20
CA GLU A 191 -7.08 -3.69 -10.03
C GLU A 191 -7.26 -4.45 -11.36
N PRO A 192 -6.22 -4.53 -12.22
CA PRO A 192 -6.34 -5.13 -13.54
C PRO A 192 -6.75 -6.60 -13.42
N GLY A 193 -7.76 -7.00 -14.19
CA GLY A 193 -8.31 -8.34 -14.16
C GLY A 193 -9.55 -8.48 -15.03
N LEU A 194 -10.18 -9.67 -15.02
CA LEU A 194 -11.45 -9.96 -15.71
C LEU A 194 -12.51 -10.36 -14.68
N ARG A 195 -13.78 -10.12 -14.98
CA ARG A 195 -14.90 -10.58 -14.17
C ARG A 195 -15.92 -11.34 -14.99
N GLY A 196 -16.57 -12.34 -14.36
CA GLY A 196 -17.60 -13.18 -15.00
C GLY A 196 -17.03 -14.20 -15.98
N THR A 197 -15.72 -14.23 -16.15
CA THR A 197 -15.01 -15.19 -17.01
C THR A 197 -13.63 -15.49 -16.43
N PRO A 198 -13.16 -16.75 -16.46
CA PRO A 198 -11.84 -17.08 -15.92
C PRO A 198 -10.69 -16.60 -16.83
N ARG A 199 -10.93 -16.41 -18.11
CA ARG A 199 -9.99 -15.86 -19.08
C ARG A 199 -10.69 -15.13 -20.23
N ASP A 200 -9.92 -14.45 -21.02
CA ASP A 200 -10.37 -13.92 -22.31
C ASP A 200 -10.47 -15.06 -23.34
N TYR A 201 -11.61 -15.13 -24.06
CA TYR A 201 -11.88 -16.08 -25.14
C TYR A 201 -11.89 -15.41 -26.53
N SER A 202 -11.36 -14.20 -26.64
CA SER A 202 -11.18 -13.55 -27.95
C SER A 202 -10.24 -14.36 -28.86
N PRO A 203 -10.31 -14.19 -30.20
CA PRO A 203 -9.40 -14.89 -31.08
C PRO A 203 -7.91 -14.71 -30.81
N LEU A 204 -7.52 -13.54 -30.25
CA LEU A 204 -6.13 -13.27 -29.84
C LEU A 204 -5.76 -14.10 -28.60
N ALA A 205 -6.63 -14.14 -27.62
CA ALA A 205 -6.44 -14.93 -26.40
C ALA A 205 -6.44 -16.43 -26.70
N GLU A 206 -7.35 -16.91 -27.56
CA GLU A 206 -7.40 -18.32 -27.99
C GLU A 206 -6.11 -18.75 -28.71
N LYS A 207 -5.53 -17.87 -29.52
CA LYS A 207 -4.23 -18.14 -30.15
C LYS A 207 -3.12 -18.29 -29.10
N ALA A 208 -3.09 -17.39 -28.10
CA ALA A 208 -2.12 -17.43 -27.01
C ALA A 208 -2.33 -18.64 -26.07
N TRP A 209 -3.58 -19.01 -25.80
CA TRP A 209 -3.95 -20.17 -24.99
C TRP A 209 -3.42 -21.49 -25.57
N ARG A 210 -3.49 -21.64 -26.90
CA ARG A 210 -3.05 -22.85 -27.60
C ARG A 210 -1.56 -22.89 -27.91
N ALA A 211 -0.88 -21.75 -27.77
CA ALA A 211 0.56 -21.68 -27.95
C ALA A 211 1.30 -22.29 -26.76
N ASP A 212 2.58 -22.63 -26.95
CA ASP A 212 3.46 -23.01 -25.86
C ASP A 212 3.50 -21.91 -24.78
N VAL A 213 3.51 -22.32 -23.52
CA VAL A 213 3.74 -21.40 -22.39
C VAL A 213 5.08 -20.68 -22.61
N PRO A 214 5.14 -19.35 -22.43
CA PRO A 214 6.37 -18.58 -22.65
C PRO A 214 7.57 -19.13 -21.88
N GLU A 215 8.72 -19.24 -22.56
CA GLU A 215 9.97 -19.76 -21.99
C GLU A 215 10.39 -18.99 -20.73
N GLN A 216 10.09 -17.69 -20.65
CA GLN A 216 10.34 -16.86 -19.48
C GLN A 216 9.64 -17.42 -18.23
N LEU A 217 8.38 -17.81 -18.34
CA LEU A 217 7.64 -18.42 -17.21
C LEU A 217 8.23 -19.78 -16.86
N VAL A 218 8.49 -20.65 -17.84
CA VAL A 218 9.07 -21.98 -17.60
C VAL A 218 10.43 -21.88 -16.92
N SER A 219 11.28 -20.94 -17.37
CA SER A 219 12.59 -20.69 -16.76
C SER A 219 12.46 -20.22 -15.31
N TYR A 220 11.51 -19.34 -15.02
CA TYR A 220 11.23 -18.89 -13.66
C TYR A 220 10.77 -20.05 -12.77
N LEU A 221 9.83 -20.88 -13.23
CA LEU A 221 9.34 -22.05 -12.49
C LEU A 221 10.48 -23.01 -12.12
N LYS A 222 11.39 -23.27 -13.06
CA LYS A 222 12.57 -24.12 -12.82
C LYS A 222 13.51 -23.52 -11.77
N GLN A 223 13.83 -22.24 -11.90
CA GLN A 223 14.74 -21.55 -10.99
C GLN A 223 14.17 -21.43 -9.57
N ASN A 224 12.87 -21.34 -9.43
CA ASN A 224 12.18 -21.15 -8.17
C ASN A 224 11.41 -22.39 -7.66
N ALA A 225 11.67 -23.57 -8.18
CA ALA A 225 10.87 -24.79 -7.95
C ALA A 225 10.63 -25.11 -6.46
N SER A 226 11.57 -24.80 -5.57
CA SER A 226 11.44 -25.02 -4.12
C SER A 226 10.58 -23.98 -3.40
N THR A 227 10.47 -22.77 -3.93
CA THR A 227 9.85 -21.60 -3.30
C THR A 227 8.64 -21.07 -4.05
N LEU A 228 8.09 -21.83 -5.00
CA LEU A 228 6.86 -21.45 -5.71
C LEU A 228 5.67 -21.42 -4.75
N GLN A 229 4.71 -20.57 -5.06
CA GLN A 229 3.40 -20.57 -4.41
C GLN A 229 2.76 -21.96 -4.51
N PRO A 230 2.03 -22.42 -3.46
CA PRO A 230 1.55 -23.79 -3.37
C PRO A 230 0.73 -24.24 -4.59
N ASP A 231 -0.17 -23.40 -5.08
CA ASP A 231 -1.11 -23.77 -6.15
C ASP A 231 -0.42 -23.96 -7.51
N ILE A 232 0.43 -23.01 -7.90
CA ILE A 232 1.18 -23.14 -9.16
C ILE A 232 2.18 -24.29 -9.09
N LYS A 233 2.83 -24.49 -7.92
CA LYS A 233 3.74 -25.61 -7.68
C LYS A 233 3.02 -26.94 -7.85
N LYS A 234 1.88 -27.10 -7.16
CA LYS A 234 1.06 -28.31 -7.21
C LYS A 234 0.59 -28.61 -8.64
N ALA A 235 0.08 -27.63 -9.35
CA ALA A 235 -0.39 -27.80 -10.72
C ALA A 235 0.75 -28.22 -11.67
N TRP A 236 1.91 -27.57 -11.60
CA TRP A 236 3.06 -27.89 -12.43
C TRP A 236 3.67 -29.27 -12.12
N GLU A 237 3.78 -29.65 -10.83
CA GLU A 237 4.28 -30.96 -10.39
C GLU A 237 3.34 -32.10 -10.80
N ALA A 238 2.02 -31.91 -10.66
CA ALA A 238 1.01 -32.90 -11.05
C ALA A 238 1.04 -33.21 -12.56
N ASN A 239 1.55 -32.27 -13.37
CA ASN A 239 1.68 -32.45 -14.82
C ASN A 239 3.15 -32.76 -15.24
N GLY A 240 3.95 -33.31 -14.31
CA GLY A 240 5.27 -33.84 -14.58
C GLY A 240 6.35 -32.79 -14.75
N LYS A 241 6.14 -31.55 -14.27
CA LYS A 241 7.10 -30.43 -14.38
C LYS A 241 7.52 -30.17 -15.83
N ARG A 242 6.57 -30.24 -16.75
CA ARG A 242 6.85 -30.04 -18.17
C ARG A 242 7.51 -28.69 -18.42
N GLU A 243 8.46 -28.69 -19.34
CA GLU A 243 9.20 -27.49 -19.73
C GLU A 243 8.72 -26.93 -21.09
N LYS A 244 7.82 -27.64 -21.77
CA LYS A 244 7.24 -27.25 -23.05
C LYS A 244 5.82 -27.78 -23.20
N GLY A 245 5.01 -27.03 -23.90
CA GLY A 245 3.60 -27.32 -24.18
C GLY A 245 2.69 -26.11 -23.87
N ASN A 246 1.43 -26.25 -24.15
CA ASN A 246 0.44 -25.20 -23.86
C ASN A 246 0.07 -25.17 -22.36
N TRP A 247 -0.79 -24.26 -21.97
CA TRP A 247 -1.18 -24.04 -20.58
C TRP A 247 -1.79 -25.28 -19.91
N GLU A 248 -2.68 -26.01 -20.62
CA GLU A 248 -3.29 -27.23 -20.08
C GLU A 248 -2.28 -28.38 -19.95
N GLU A 249 -1.29 -28.44 -20.84
CA GLU A 249 -0.24 -29.46 -20.77
C GLU A 249 0.73 -29.22 -19.62
N LEU A 250 0.97 -27.97 -19.23
CA LEU A 250 1.86 -27.61 -18.11
C LEU A 250 1.16 -27.64 -16.76
N PHE A 251 -0.09 -27.16 -16.68
CA PHE A 251 -0.77 -26.94 -15.41
C PHE A 251 -2.03 -27.77 -15.21
N GLY A 252 -2.44 -28.55 -16.22
CA GLY A 252 -3.62 -29.38 -16.20
C GLY A 252 -4.87 -28.68 -16.74
N LYS A 253 -5.89 -29.48 -17.02
CA LYS A 253 -7.18 -28.96 -17.46
C LYS A 253 -7.95 -28.40 -16.29
N SER A 254 -8.73 -27.36 -16.56
CA SER A 254 -9.68 -26.81 -15.59
C SER A 254 -10.70 -27.87 -15.16
N LEU A 255 -10.95 -27.98 -13.86
CA LEU A 255 -11.73 -29.09 -13.28
C LEU A 255 -13.25 -28.87 -13.38
N THR A 256 -13.71 -27.62 -13.46
CA THR A 256 -15.13 -27.25 -13.48
C THR A 256 -15.38 -26.06 -14.38
N LYS A 257 -16.62 -25.91 -14.85
CA LYS A 257 -17.07 -24.68 -15.49
C LYS A 257 -17.27 -23.64 -14.37
N ASP A 258 -16.47 -22.59 -14.40
CA ASP A 258 -16.47 -21.50 -13.41
C ASP A 258 -16.99 -20.22 -14.07
N ASP A 259 -17.74 -19.43 -13.31
CA ASP A 259 -18.18 -18.09 -13.71
C ASP A 259 -17.07 -17.03 -13.55
N GLY A 260 -15.87 -17.46 -13.18
CA GLY A 260 -14.74 -16.57 -12.95
C GLY A 260 -14.71 -15.96 -11.54
N THR A 261 -15.51 -16.47 -10.61
CA THR A 261 -15.56 -15.94 -9.24
C THR A 261 -14.70 -16.68 -8.24
N ASN A 262 -14.16 -17.86 -8.63
CA ASN A 262 -13.30 -18.68 -7.77
C ASN A 262 -11.99 -19.08 -8.45
N PRO A 263 -10.86 -18.40 -8.17
CA PRO A 263 -9.58 -18.70 -8.81
C PRO A 263 -9.04 -20.11 -8.54
N ILE A 264 -9.53 -20.81 -7.50
CA ILE A 264 -9.07 -22.15 -7.15
C ILE A 264 -9.67 -23.21 -8.07
N LEU A 265 -10.85 -22.98 -8.62
CA LEU A 265 -11.57 -24.01 -9.40
C LEU A 265 -11.06 -24.16 -10.84
N ASN A 266 -10.59 -23.07 -11.47
CA ASN A 266 -10.07 -23.05 -12.84
C ASN A 266 -8.63 -22.54 -12.90
N GLN A 267 -7.76 -23.15 -12.09
CA GLN A 267 -6.39 -22.66 -11.86
C GLN A 267 -5.63 -22.33 -13.16
N THR A 268 -5.66 -23.18 -14.15
CA THR A 268 -4.91 -22.99 -15.40
C THR A 268 -5.35 -21.75 -16.19
N GLU A 269 -6.65 -21.50 -16.26
CA GLU A 269 -7.21 -20.33 -16.95
C GLU A 269 -6.87 -19.04 -16.17
N HIS A 270 -6.92 -19.09 -14.84
CA HIS A 270 -6.49 -17.97 -14.00
C HIS A 270 -4.99 -17.70 -14.08
N PHE A 271 -4.16 -18.74 -14.17
CA PHE A 271 -2.71 -18.59 -14.37
C PHE A 271 -2.41 -17.91 -15.70
N PHE A 272 -3.11 -18.34 -16.78
CA PHE A 272 -3.01 -17.71 -18.08
C PHE A 272 -3.35 -16.22 -18.02
N THR A 273 -4.48 -15.89 -17.40
CA THR A 273 -4.96 -14.51 -17.28
C THR A 273 -4.01 -13.65 -16.44
N ALA A 274 -3.55 -14.15 -15.29
CA ALA A 274 -2.61 -13.43 -14.43
C ALA A 274 -1.28 -13.15 -15.15
N TYR A 275 -0.75 -14.13 -15.88
CA TYR A 275 0.47 -13.94 -16.64
C TYR A 275 0.29 -12.94 -17.79
N ALA A 276 -0.88 -12.94 -18.46
CA ALA A 276 -1.18 -11.99 -19.52
C ALA A 276 -1.21 -10.54 -18.98
N PHE A 277 -1.89 -10.29 -17.85
CA PHE A 277 -1.89 -8.98 -17.20
C PHE A 277 -0.48 -8.59 -16.72
N ALA A 278 0.26 -9.53 -16.14
CA ALA A 278 1.64 -9.27 -15.75
C ALA A 278 2.49 -8.80 -16.94
N ARG A 279 2.37 -9.44 -18.11
CA ARG A 279 3.11 -9.04 -19.32
C ARG A 279 2.73 -7.66 -19.84
N TYR A 280 1.43 -7.32 -19.75
CA TYR A 280 0.95 -5.98 -20.11
C TYR A 280 1.58 -4.91 -19.22
N LEU A 281 1.53 -5.11 -17.90
CA LEU A 281 2.08 -4.19 -16.91
C LEU A 281 3.60 -4.07 -17.00
N ASP A 282 4.29 -5.17 -17.31
CA ASP A 282 5.74 -5.15 -17.54
C ASP A 282 6.13 -4.25 -18.71
N TYR A 283 5.37 -4.34 -19.81
CA TYR A 283 5.61 -3.47 -20.95
C TYR A 283 5.40 -1.99 -20.60
N MET A 284 4.33 -1.68 -19.87
CA MET A 284 4.07 -0.32 -19.37
C MET A 284 5.21 0.16 -18.46
N ALA A 285 5.65 -0.67 -17.52
CA ALA A 285 6.74 -0.35 -16.60
C ALA A 285 8.07 -0.11 -17.34
N ILE A 286 8.41 -0.94 -18.33
CA ILE A 286 9.60 -0.77 -19.17
C ILE A 286 9.57 0.56 -19.91
N GLU A 287 8.48 0.83 -20.63
CA GLU A 287 8.37 2.05 -21.45
C GLU A 287 8.38 3.29 -20.56
N GLY A 288 7.68 3.27 -19.42
CA GLY A 288 7.68 4.38 -18.47
C GLY A 288 9.05 4.64 -17.84
N LYS A 289 9.73 3.59 -17.38
CA LYS A 289 11.05 3.70 -16.74
C LYS A 289 12.16 4.18 -17.68
N ARG A 290 12.01 3.98 -19.00
CA ARG A 290 12.93 4.57 -19.99
C ARG A 290 12.92 6.09 -20.00
N VAL A 291 11.78 6.69 -19.64
CA VAL A 291 11.57 8.14 -19.62
C VAL A 291 11.79 8.72 -18.24
N LEU A 292 11.10 8.16 -17.24
CA LEU A 292 11.13 8.62 -15.86
C LEU A 292 11.17 7.39 -14.91
N PRO A 293 12.36 6.99 -14.46
CA PRO A 293 12.56 5.73 -13.74
C PRO A 293 12.13 5.82 -12.26
N LEU A 294 10.88 6.20 -12.01
CA LEU A 294 10.27 6.16 -10.68
C LEU A 294 9.87 4.72 -10.31
N PRO A 295 9.78 4.40 -9.00
CA PRO A 295 9.21 3.15 -8.54
C PRO A 295 7.78 2.96 -9.04
N THR A 296 7.45 1.73 -9.44
CA THR A 296 6.16 1.37 -9.99
C THR A 296 5.48 0.30 -9.16
N PHE A 297 4.16 0.39 -9.03
CA PHE A 297 3.36 -0.63 -8.36
C PHE A 297 2.03 -0.87 -9.08
N VAL A 298 1.40 -1.98 -8.75
CA VAL A 298 0.02 -2.31 -9.15
C VAL A 298 -0.74 -2.81 -7.92
N ASN A 299 -2.00 -2.40 -7.79
CA ASN A 299 -2.88 -2.90 -6.75
C ASN A 299 -3.70 -4.10 -7.22
N SER A 300 -4.08 -4.93 -6.26
CA SER A 300 -5.03 -6.02 -6.49
C SER A 300 -6.41 -5.62 -6.02
N SER A 301 -7.43 -6.15 -6.66
CA SER A 301 -8.78 -6.14 -6.07
C SER A 301 -8.77 -6.83 -4.72
N VAL A 302 -9.81 -6.60 -3.91
CA VAL A 302 -9.90 -7.07 -2.51
C VAL A 302 -9.38 -8.49 -2.35
N PHE A 303 -8.37 -8.62 -1.50
CA PHE A 303 -7.74 -9.89 -1.17
C PHE A 303 -8.74 -10.79 -0.43
N ARG A 304 -8.77 -12.05 -0.81
CA ARG A 304 -9.70 -13.04 -0.29
C ARG A 304 -9.05 -13.88 0.81
N ILE A 305 -9.60 -13.83 2.00
CA ILE A 305 -9.11 -14.60 3.15
C ILE A 305 -9.85 -15.93 3.31
N ASP A 306 -11.10 -16.02 2.89
CA ASP A 306 -11.91 -17.22 3.02
C ASP A 306 -12.53 -17.68 1.69
N SER A 307 -12.99 -18.94 1.65
CA SER A 307 -13.59 -19.55 0.46
C SER A 307 -14.93 -18.91 0.05
N ARG A 308 -15.48 -18.01 0.81
CA ARG A 308 -16.75 -17.31 0.57
C ARG A 308 -16.52 -15.85 0.18
N GLY A 309 -15.23 -15.41 0.15
CA GLY A 309 -14.86 -14.06 -0.20
C GLY A 309 -15.39 -13.66 -1.58
N ILE A 310 -15.61 -12.38 -1.77
CA ILE A 310 -16.01 -11.81 -3.06
C ILE A 310 -14.80 -11.85 -3.98
N SER A 311 -14.79 -12.71 -4.97
CA SER A 311 -13.79 -12.67 -6.03
C SER A 311 -14.06 -11.46 -6.89
N LEU A 312 -13.07 -10.61 -7.10
CA LEU A 312 -13.28 -9.38 -7.82
C LEU A 312 -12.59 -9.33 -9.18
N GLY A 313 -11.47 -10.01 -9.34
CA GLY A 313 -10.80 -9.99 -10.63
C GLY A 313 -9.98 -11.24 -10.88
N ASN A 314 -10.28 -11.93 -11.97
CA ASN A 314 -9.45 -13.01 -12.44
C ASN A 314 -8.20 -12.42 -13.08
N GLY A 315 -7.04 -12.87 -12.61
CA GLY A 315 -5.75 -12.38 -13.09
C GLY A 315 -5.18 -11.19 -12.32
N CYS A 316 -5.85 -10.70 -11.25
CA CYS A 316 -5.26 -9.68 -10.37
C CYS A 316 -3.98 -10.15 -9.69
N SER A 317 -3.18 -9.20 -9.20
CA SER A 317 -1.89 -9.44 -8.51
C SER A 317 -2.06 -9.94 -7.06
N ILE A 318 -2.89 -10.96 -6.84
CA ILE A 318 -3.06 -11.61 -5.54
C ILE A 318 -1.89 -12.56 -5.22
N PRO A 319 -1.64 -12.89 -3.93
CA PRO A 319 -0.49 -13.71 -3.53
C PRO A 319 -0.40 -15.07 -4.24
N GLU A 320 -1.53 -15.70 -4.55
CA GLU A 320 -1.58 -16.98 -5.29
C GLU A 320 -0.96 -16.86 -6.68
N PHE A 321 -0.93 -15.69 -7.28
CA PHE A 321 -0.40 -15.42 -8.62
C PHE A 321 0.95 -14.70 -8.62
N PHE A 322 1.57 -14.48 -7.46
CA PHE A 322 2.83 -13.75 -7.37
C PHE A 322 3.94 -14.33 -8.24
N ASP A 323 4.06 -15.66 -8.36
CA ASP A 323 5.05 -16.27 -9.25
C ASP A 323 4.83 -15.90 -10.72
N LEU A 324 3.57 -15.76 -11.14
CA LEU A 324 3.20 -15.37 -12.49
C LEU A 324 3.56 -13.89 -12.75
N TYR A 325 3.30 -13.02 -11.75
CA TYR A 325 3.67 -11.61 -11.82
C TYR A 325 5.19 -11.42 -11.76
N LYS A 326 5.89 -12.09 -10.85
CA LYS A 326 7.37 -12.02 -10.79
C LYS A 326 8.03 -12.58 -12.05
N ALA A 327 7.44 -13.59 -12.67
CA ALA A 327 7.90 -14.11 -13.96
C ALA A 327 7.54 -13.18 -15.13
N GLY A 328 6.30 -12.68 -15.17
CA GLY A 328 5.75 -11.91 -16.29
C GLY A 328 6.09 -10.43 -16.27
N ALA A 329 6.26 -9.84 -15.09
CA ALA A 329 6.50 -8.42 -14.87
C ALA A 329 7.72 -8.14 -13.97
N PRO A 330 8.94 -8.54 -14.36
CA PRO A 330 10.14 -8.32 -13.57
C PRO A 330 10.54 -6.84 -13.41
N ASN A 331 9.98 -5.94 -14.23
CA ASN A 331 10.25 -4.50 -14.18
C ASN A 331 9.21 -3.72 -13.34
N LEU A 332 8.16 -4.38 -12.85
CA LEU A 332 7.23 -3.84 -11.90
C LEU A 332 7.79 -4.06 -10.47
N ASP A 333 7.91 -3.00 -9.68
CA ASP A 333 8.65 -3.07 -8.42
C ASP A 333 7.82 -3.70 -7.29
N ILE A 334 6.55 -3.32 -7.11
CA ILE A 334 5.73 -3.70 -5.97
C ILE A 334 4.36 -4.24 -6.40
N LEU A 335 3.94 -5.33 -5.78
CA LEU A 335 2.58 -5.86 -5.84
C LEU A 335 1.87 -5.48 -4.54
N THR A 336 0.72 -4.78 -4.62
CA THR A 336 0.10 -4.17 -3.45
C THR A 336 -1.33 -4.65 -3.20
N PRO A 337 -1.75 -4.80 -1.92
CA PRO A 337 -3.12 -5.17 -1.58
C PRO A 337 -4.03 -3.95 -1.47
N ASN A 338 -5.28 -4.07 -1.91
CA ASN A 338 -6.37 -3.27 -1.40
C ASN A 338 -6.92 -3.93 -0.14
N SER A 339 -7.00 -3.21 0.98
CA SER A 339 -7.31 -3.78 2.28
C SER A 339 -8.51 -3.11 2.94
N TYR A 340 -9.71 -3.64 2.70
CA TYR A 340 -10.96 -3.17 3.33
C TYR A 340 -11.45 -4.04 4.49
N MET A 341 -10.85 -5.24 4.66
CA MET A 341 -11.19 -6.16 5.75
C MET A 341 -10.35 -5.88 7.00
N GLN A 342 -10.83 -6.30 8.17
CA GLN A 342 -10.10 -6.11 9.43
C GLN A 342 -8.80 -6.94 9.53
N GLN A 343 -8.69 -8.04 8.78
CA GLN A 343 -7.56 -8.97 8.79
C GLN A 343 -6.33 -8.41 8.04
N LEU A 344 -5.94 -7.17 8.34
CA LEU A 344 -4.79 -6.52 7.72
C LEU A 344 -3.47 -7.28 7.98
N ASP A 345 -3.33 -7.88 9.16
CA ASP A 345 -2.21 -8.72 9.55
C ASP A 345 -1.98 -9.87 8.56
N GLN A 346 -3.03 -10.64 8.25
CA GLN A 346 -2.97 -11.75 7.29
C GLN A 346 -2.70 -11.26 5.86
N ILE A 347 -3.23 -10.10 5.50
CA ILE A 347 -3.01 -9.48 4.18
C ILE A 347 -1.54 -9.07 4.04
N CYS A 348 -0.99 -8.36 5.01
CA CYS A 348 0.42 -7.94 4.98
C CYS A 348 1.36 -9.15 4.96
N GLU A 349 1.10 -10.18 5.78
CA GLU A 349 1.87 -11.42 5.77
C GLU A 349 1.87 -12.08 4.37
N ALA A 350 0.69 -12.20 3.74
CA ALA A 350 0.58 -12.81 2.42
C ALA A 350 1.30 -12.00 1.32
N PHE A 351 1.22 -10.66 1.38
CA PHE A 351 1.84 -9.78 0.39
C PHE A 351 3.34 -9.54 0.62
N SER A 352 3.90 -9.81 1.80
CA SER A 352 5.35 -9.71 2.07
C SER A 352 6.18 -10.85 1.44
N TRP A 353 5.53 -11.79 0.77
CA TRP A 353 6.16 -12.97 0.19
C TRP A 353 7.36 -12.64 -0.71
N LYS A 354 8.47 -13.38 -0.52
CA LYS A 354 9.76 -13.17 -1.19
C LYS A 354 10.30 -11.73 -1.09
N GLY A 355 10.02 -11.06 0.04
CA GLY A 355 10.54 -9.71 0.29
C GLY A 355 9.86 -8.61 -0.52
N ASN A 356 8.64 -8.86 -1.01
CA ASN A 356 7.83 -7.79 -1.60
C ASN A 356 7.51 -6.76 -0.50
N PRO A 357 7.85 -5.48 -0.66
CA PRO A 357 7.60 -4.48 0.36
C PRO A 357 6.10 -4.21 0.52
N ILE A 358 5.69 -3.80 1.70
CA ILE A 358 4.30 -3.44 1.97
C ILE A 358 4.04 -1.99 1.58
N LEU A 359 3.01 -1.80 0.78
CA LEU A 359 2.39 -0.53 0.45
C LEU A 359 0.88 -0.80 0.35
N ILE A 360 0.07 -0.04 1.07
CA ILE A 360 -1.39 -0.18 1.09
C ILE A 360 -1.99 1.01 0.35
N PRO A 361 -2.30 0.89 -0.96
CA PRO A 361 -2.81 2.02 -1.74
C PRO A 361 -4.29 2.32 -1.47
N GLU A 362 -5.07 1.28 -1.11
CA GLU A 362 -6.48 1.43 -0.78
C GLU A 362 -6.83 0.72 0.52
N SER A 363 -7.51 1.43 1.43
CA SER A 363 -7.99 0.89 2.70
C SER A 363 -9.21 1.67 3.21
N THR A 364 -9.79 1.21 4.31
CA THR A 364 -10.71 2.02 5.12
C THR A 364 -9.94 3.08 5.91
N VAL A 365 -10.59 4.20 6.22
CA VAL A 365 -9.97 5.30 6.99
C VAL A 365 -9.86 4.91 8.47
N THR A 366 -8.66 4.53 8.91
CA THR A 366 -8.38 4.23 10.32
C THR A 366 -6.89 4.38 10.64
N GLY A 367 -6.57 5.11 11.69
CA GLY A 367 -5.18 5.33 12.12
C GLY A 367 -4.52 4.07 12.68
N ALA A 368 -5.27 3.14 13.27
CA ALA A 368 -4.74 1.89 13.81
C ALA A 368 -4.01 1.05 12.74
N ARG A 369 -4.57 1.02 11.53
CA ARG A 369 -3.96 0.30 10.40
C ARG A 369 -2.69 0.97 9.91
N ALA A 370 -2.67 2.30 9.88
CA ALA A 370 -1.48 3.05 9.50
C ALA A 370 -0.32 2.79 10.48
N LEU A 371 -0.59 2.89 11.80
CA LEU A 371 0.39 2.58 12.84
C LEU A 371 0.93 1.15 12.71
N TYR A 372 0.03 0.18 12.53
CA TYR A 372 0.42 -1.22 12.37
C TYR A 372 1.23 -1.47 11.09
N SER A 373 0.77 -0.95 9.96
CA SER A 373 1.45 -1.17 8.68
C SER A 373 2.88 -0.63 8.70
N VAL A 374 3.07 0.56 9.27
CA VAL A 374 4.39 1.19 9.38
C VAL A 374 5.23 0.52 10.44
N GLY A 375 4.67 0.27 11.63
CA GLY A 375 5.44 -0.26 12.76
C GLY A 375 5.85 -1.73 12.62
N GLU A 376 5.00 -2.58 12.00
CA GLU A 376 5.27 -4.01 11.89
C GLU A 376 5.88 -4.41 10.54
N TRP A 377 5.50 -3.70 9.48
CA TRP A 377 5.85 -4.09 8.11
C TRP A 377 6.74 -3.10 7.39
N ASP A 378 7.17 -2.02 8.07
CA ASP A 378 7.94 -0.93 7.45
C ASP A 378 7.26 -0.41 6.17
N ALA A 379 5.91 -0.31 6.20
CA ALA A 379 5.14 0.01 5.02
C ALA A 379 5.57 1.34 4.40
N ILE A 380 5.80 1.33 3.09
CA ILE A 380 6.16 2.53 2.32
C ILE A 380 5.03 3.57 2.38
N ALA A 381 3.78 3.10 2.31
CA ALA A 381 2.61 3.96 2.37
C ALA A 381 1.42 3.23 3.01
N PHE A 382 0.57 4.03 3.68
CA PHE A 382 -0.80 3.65 4.00
C PHE A 382 -1.74 4.73 3.46
N SER A 383 -2.72 4.32 2.64
CA SER A 383 -3.58 5.23 1.89
C SER A 383 -5.05 4.79 1.96
N PRO A 384 -5.90 5.43 2.75
CA PRO A 384 -7.34 5.24 2.66
C PRO A 384 -7.90 5.74 1.33
N PHE A 385 -8.85 4.97 0.74
CA PHE A 385 -9.55 5.35 -0.48
C PHE A 385 -10.72 6.30 -0.20
N GLY A 386 -10.96 7.24 -1.11
CA GLY A 386 -12.05 8.22 -1.02
C GLY A 386 -11.85 9.24 0.09
N ILE A 387 -10.59 9.49 0.44
CA ILE A 387 -10.21 10.36 1.56
C ILE A 387 -10.74 11.79 1.40
N ASP A 388 -10.86 12.30 0.19
CA ASP A 388 -11.38 13.63 -0.13
C ASP A 388 -12.85 13.79 0.24
N SER A 389 -13.70 12.79 -0.04
CA SER A 389 -15.10 12.80 0.41
C SER A 389 -15.20 12.61 1.93
N TRP A 390 -14.38 11.72 2.48
CA TRP A 390 -14.36 11.47 3.92
C TRP A 390 -13.85 12.69 4.70
N ALA A 391 -13.02 13.53 4.10
CA ALA A 391 -12.52 14.78 4.67
C ALA A 391 -13.53 15.94 4.59
N GLU A 392 -14.76 15.71 4.12
CA GLU A 392 -15.79 16.76 4.12
C GLU A 392 -16.06 17.27 5.54
N GLY A 393 -16.06 18.60 5.71
CA GLY A 393 -16.25 19.26 7.00
C GLY A 393 -15.00 19.35 7.89
N VAL A 394 -13.89 18.74 7.53
CA VAL A 394 -12.68 18.72 8.39
C VAL A 394 -12.10 20.10 8.69
N LEU A 395 -12.28 21.05 7.78
CA LEU A 395 -11.78 22.42 7.97
C LEU A 395 -12.67 23.29 8.88
N GLU A 396 -13.93 22.92 9.02
CA GLU A 396 -14.94 23.69 9.76
C GLU A 396 -15.25 23.07 11.13
N SER A 397 -15.53 21.78 11.15
CA SER A 397 -15.93 21.03 12.36
C SER A 397 -15.64 19.53 12.17
N PRO A 398 -14.40 19.08 12.40
CA PRO A 398 -14.06 17.68 12.23
C PRO A 398 -14.87 16.77 13.15
N SER A 399 -15.29 15.63 12.64
CA SER A 399 -15.88 14.57 13.46
C SER A 399 -14.84 13.96 14.41
N PRO A 400 -15.27 13.27 15.49
CA PRO A 400 -14.32 12.57 16.36
C PRO A 400 -13.41 11.58 15.62
N GLU A 401 -13.92 10.90 14.60
CA GLU A 401 -13.15 9.96 13.77
C GLU A 401 -12.14 10.71 12.88
N GLN A 402 -12.55 11.85 12.29
CA GLN A 402 -11.65 12.71 11.52
C GLN A 402 -10.54 13.28 12.39
N GLN A 403 -10.89 13.71 13.61
CA GLN A 403 -9.90 14.21 14.57
C GLN A 403 -8.92 13.10 14.98
N LEU A 404 -9.41 11.91 15.35
CA LEU A 404 -8.55 10.77 15.72
C LEU A 404 -7.59 10.38 14.58
N PHE A 405 -8.09 10.36 13.34
CA PHE A 405 -7.26 10.05 12.17
C PHE A 405 -6.21 11.14 11.94
N SER A 406 -6.60 12.42 11.99
CA SER A 406 -5.70 13.56 11.88
C SER A 406 -4.64 13.55 12.98
N ASP A 407 -5.04 13.33 14.23
CA ASP A 407 -4.13 13.25 15.37
C ASP A 407 -3.14 12.08 15.23
N THR A 408 -3.59 10.95 14.69
CA THR A 408 -2.73 9.79 14.44
C THR A 408 -1.67 10.09 13.38
N TYR A 409 -2.07 10.67 12.24
CA TYR A 409 -1.12 11.08 11.19
C TYR A 409 -0.21 12.23 11.68
N GLY A 410 -0.75 13.13 12.50
CA GLY A 410 0.02 14.17 13.19
C GLY A 410 1.09 13.61 14.12
N ALA A 411 0.75 12.62 14.94
CA ALA A 411 1.72 11.93 15.81
C ALA A 411 2.81 11.23 14.98
N MET A 412 2.43 10.52 13.92
CA MET A 412 3.41 9.90 13.00
C MET A 412 4.32 10.95 12.34
N ALA A 413 3.77 12.12 11.98
CA ALA A 413 4.56 13.23 11.43
C ALA A 413 5.59 13.75 12.44
N GLN A 414 5.18 13.94 13.68
CA GLN A 414 6.09 14.39 14.74
C GLN A 414 7.14 13.33 15.12
N MET A 415 6.88 12.06 14.84
CA MET A 415 7.81 10.94 15.07
C MET A 415 8.59 10.56 13.81
N GLU A 416 8.46 11.26 12.70
CA GLU A 416 8.99 10.84 11.39
C GLU A 416 10.46 10.44 11.45
N SER A 417 11.32 11.30 11.99
CA SER A 417 12.75 11.01 12.17
C SER A 417 13.03 9.78 13.05
N LEU A 418 12.23 9.55 14.09
CA LEU A 418 12.36 8.38 14.94
C LEU A 418 11.94 7.11 14.20
N ILE A 419 10.82 7.14 13.47
CA ILE A 419 10.36 6.03 12.64
C ILE A 419 11.41 5.68 11.59
N GLU A 420 11.92 6.67 10.84
CA GLU A 420 12.93 6.49 9.79
C GLU A 420 14.22 5.86 10.33
N GLN A 421 14.66 6.26 11.52
CA GLN A 421 15.82 5.67 12.19
C GLN A 421 15.63 4.19 12.54
N HIS A 422 14.39 3.73 12.68
CA HIS A 422 14.05 2.36 13.09
C HIS A 422 13.50 1.49 11.96
N LEU A 423 13.31 2.00 10.74
CA LEU A 423 12.90 1.22 9.57
C LEU A 423 13.85 0.04 9.33
N GLY A 424 13.30 -1.13 9.09
CA GLY A 424 14.03 -2.36 8.84
C GLY A 424 14.82 -2.89 10.04
N LYS A 425 14.47 -2.48 11.27
CA LYS A 425 15.11 -2.93 12.50
C LYS A 425 14.12 -3.62 13.44
N GLU A 426 14.60 -4.62 14.18
CA GLU A 426 13.82 -5.33 15.19
C GLU A 426 13.42 -4.46 16.40
N SER A 427 13.93 -3.24 16.48
CA SER A 427 13.63 -2.27 17.54
C SER A 427 12.34 -1.48 17.34
N MET A 428 11.66 -1.65 16.21
CA MET A 428 10.32 -1.12 15.96
C MET A 428 9.36 -2.25 15.64
N ARG A 429 8.21 -2.24 16.28
CA ARG A 429 7.11 -3.19 16.03
C ARG A 429 5.78 -2.46 15.99
N GLY A 430 4.87 -2.98 15.18
CA GLY A 430 3.48 -2.56 15.14
C GLY A 430 2.59 -3.60 15.80
N VAL A 431 1.56 -3.16 16.51
CA VAL A 431 0.54 -4.04 17.11
C VAL A 431 -0.84 -3.62 16.65
N TYR A 432 -1.72 -4.61 16.44
CA TYR A 432 -3.04 -4.37 15.86
C TYR A 432 -4.07 -5.35 16.41
N ILE A 433 -5.13 -4.80 16.99
CA ILE A 433 -6.25 -5.53 17.58
C ILE A 433 -7.55 -5.14 16.87
N TYR A 434 -8.39 -6.12 16.62
CA TYR A 434 -9.72 -5.92 16.04
C TYR A 434 -10.71 -6.95 16.59
N ASN A 435 -11.99 -6.88 16.20
CA ASN A 435 -13.07 -7.65 16.81
C ASN A 435 -12.77 -9.15 17.00
N THR A 436 -12.10 -9.79 16.04
CA THR A 436 -11.76 -11.23 16.13
C THR A 436 -10.33 -11.50 16.60
N ARG A 437 -9.43 -10.52 16.52
CA ARG A 437 -8.07 -10.59 17.09
C ARG A 437 -8.01 -9.78 18.37
N LYS A 438 -8.23 -10.44 19.51
CA LYS A 438 -8.38 -9.79 20.81
C LYS A 438 -7.07 -9.58 21.56
N GLU A 439 -6.01 -10.21 21.10
CA GLU A 439 -4.67 -10.15 21.69
C GLU A 439 -3.61 -10.25 20.58
N ASP A 440 -2.49 -9.58 20.79
CA ASP A 440 -1.30 -9.65 19.95
C ASP A 440 -0.07 -9.62 20.84
N THR A 441 1.03 -10.26 20.40
CA THR A 441 2.29 -10.26 21.15
C THR A 441 3.46 -10.04 20.21
N VAL A 442 4.29 -9.04 20.51
CA VAL A 442 5.52 -8.75 19.78
C VAL A 442 6.72 -8.84 20.70
N THR A 443 7.85 -9.27 20.17
CA THR A 443 9.13 -9.33 20.90
C THR A 443 10.04 -8.19 20.47
N ILE A 444 10.56 -7.41 21.43
CA ILE A 444 11.56 -6.36 21.22
C ILE A 444 12.64 -6.49 22.29
N GLY A 445 13.88 -6.72 21.87
CA GLY A 445 15.01 -6.89 22.80
C GLY A 445 14.80 -8.04 23.80
N ASP A 446 14.82 -7.70 25.08
CA ASP A 446 14.65 -8.65 26.19
C ASP A 446 13.17 -8.87 26.56
N TYR A 447 12.20 -8.27 25.85
CA TYR A 447 10.79 -8.21 26.27
C TYR A 447 9.84 -8.83 25.26
N ASP A 448 8.86 -9.57 25.77
CA ASP A 448 7.61 -9.90 25.10
C ASP A 448 6.54 -8.90 25.55
N ILE A 449 5.95 -8.21 24.59
CA ILE A 449 4.96 -7.16 24.83
C ILE A 449 3.62 -7.67 24.31
N THR A 450 2.74 -8.04 25.24
CA THR A 450 1.40 -8.51 24.91
C THR A 450 0.42 -7.36 24.99
N VAL A 451 -0.32 -7.12 23.89
CA VAL A 451 -1.37 -6.10 23.83
C VAL A 451 -2.73 -6.74 23.75
N SER A 452 -3.70 -6.10 24.39
CA SER A 452 -5.11 -6.49 24.36
C SER A 452 -5.99 -5.25 24.21
N ARG A 453 -7.28 -5.45 23.94
CA ARG A 453 -8.22 -4.32 23.84
C ARG A 453 -8.21 -3.49 25.13
N GLY A 454 -7.92 -2.21 25.00
CA GLY A 454 -7.96 -1.24 26.08
C GLY A 454 -9.38 -1.11 26.64
N ARG A 455 -9.54 -1.42 27.91
CA ARG A 455 -10.77 -1.11 28.66
C ARG A 455 -10.40 -0.16 29.77
N SER A 456 -11.06 0.99 29.84
CA SER A 456 -10.95 1.84 31.01
C SER A 456 -11.36 1.04 32.25
N PHE A 457 -10.64 1.25 33.35
CA PHE A 457 -10.99 0.65 34.64
C PHE A 457 -12.33 1.21 35.10
N ASP A 458 -13.42 0.45 34.90
CA ASP A 458 -14.77 0.81 35.32
C ASP A 458 -15.08 0.13 36.66
N ILE A 459 -14.89 0.89 37.76
CA ILE A 459 -15.24 0.45 39.11
C ILE A 459 -16.74 0.10 39.21
N GLY A 460 -17.60 0.78 38.43
CA GLY A 460 -19.04 0.50 38.39
C GLY A 460 -19.36 -0.87 37.82
N ALA A 461 -18.66 -1.27 36.74
CA ALA A 461 -18.80 -2.60 36.14
C ALA A 461 -18.27 -3.72 37.05
N MET A 462 -17.23 -3.43 37.83
CA MET A 462 -16.63 -4.39 38.79
C MET A 462 -17.51 -4.59 40.03
N MET A 463 -18.29 -3.57 40.42
CA MET A 463 -19.21 -3.59 41.56
C MET A 463 -20.65 -3.97 41.20
N ALA A 464 -20.97 -4.19 39.93
CA ALA A 464 -22.30 -4.60 39.52
C ALA A 464 -22.61 -6.03 40.01
N PRO A 465 -23.79 -6.29 40.61
CA PRO A 465 -24.15 -7.62 41.08
C PRO A 465 -24.12 -8.63 39.91
N THR A 466 -23.40 -9.72 40.09
CA THR A 466 -23.41 -10.86 39.16
C THR A 466 -24.82 -11.39 38.98
N GLY A 467 -25.48 -11.09 37.87
CA GLY A 467 -26.81 -11.63 37.54
C GLY A 467 -27.79 -10.75 36.79
N SER A 468 -27.48 -9.47 36.52
CA SER A 468 -28.43 -8.54 35.91
C SER A 468 -28.20 -8.23 34.42
N PHE A 469 -27.43 -9.03 33.71
CA PHE A 469 -27.25 -8.86 32.27
C PHE A 469 -27.99 -9.94 31.50
N SER A 470 -29.19 -9.63 31.02
CA SER A 470 -29.75 -10.26 29.82
C SER A 470 -28.92 -9.77 28.64
N ALA A 471 -27.94 -10.57 28.23
CA ALA A 471 -27.17 -10.31 27.03
C ALA A 471 -28.06 -10.55 25.80
N GLU A 472 -28.83 -9.53 25.38
CA GLU A 472 -29.12 -9.41 23.97
C GLU A 472 -27.77 -9.40 23.23
N LYS A 473 -27.57 -10.35 22.32
CA LYS A 473 -26.43 -10.33 21.40
C LYS A 473 -26.55 -9.10 20.50
N ARG A 474 -26.14 -7.94 21.00
CA ARG A 474 -25.85 -6.80 20.13
C ARG A 474 -24.56 -7.17 19.41
N GLU A 475 -24.56 -7.07 18.09
CA GLU A 475 -23.30 -7.11 17.33
C GLU A 475 -22.36 -6.10 17.97
N GLU A 476 -21.16 -6.55 18.38
CA GLU A 476 -20.16 -5.64 18.92
C GLU A 476 -19.83 -4.62 17.83
N PRO A 477 -19.84 -3.31 18.13
CA PRO A 477 -19.45 -2.30 17.15
C PRO A 477 -18.05 -2.60 16.62
N ARG A 478 -17.80 -2.24 15.37
CA ARG A 478 -16.47 -2.41 14.76
C ARG A 478 -15.45 -1.70 15.63
N PHE A 479 -14.43 -2.42 16.02
CA PHE A 479 -13.32 -1.95 16.84
C PHE A 479 -12.00 -2.25 16.15
N GLU A 480 -11.12 -1.27 16.14
CA GLU A 480 -9.73 -1.39 15.70
C GLU A 480 -8.86 -0.53 16.60
N GLY A 481 -7.88 -1.15 17.26
CA GLY A 481 -6.85 -0.48 18.05
C GLY A 481 -5.47 -0.80 17.49
N GLY A 482 -4.55 0.14 17.55
CA GLY A 482 -3.21 -0.07 17.02
C GLY A 482 -2.17 0.85 17.67
N ALA A 483 -0.91 0.42 17.65
CA ALA A 483 0.20 1.23 18.12
C ALA A 483 1.50 0.89 17.40
N ILE A 484 2.42 1.86 17.40
CA ILE A 484 3.84 1.67 17.14
C ILE A 484 4.55 1.61 18.48
N ILE A 485 5.46 0.63 18.63
CA ILE A 485 6.33 0.44 19.79
C ILE A 485 7.77 0.54 19.30
N ILE A 486 8.54 1.47 19.85
CA ILE A 486 9.93 1.70 19.47
C ILE A 486 10.83 1.62 20.70
N GLN A 487 11.80 0.70 20.67
CA GLN A 487 12.85 0.61 21.67
C GLN A 487 14.00 1.56 21.30
N THR A 488 14.24 2.58 22.10
CA THR A 488 15.31 3.57 21.89
C THR A 488 16.57 3.26 22.69
N GLN A 489 16.41 2.62 23.85
CA GLN A 489 17.50 2.12 24.69
C GLN A 489 17.11 0.73 25.20
N LYS A 490 18.06 0.01 25.80
CA LYS A 490 17.83 -1.37 26.25
C LYS A 490 16.51 -1.58 27.01
N ASP A 491 16.19 -0.68 27.93
CA ASP A 491 15.03 -0.78 28.82
C ASP A 491 14.11 0.46 28.69
N GLU A 492 14.15 1.17 27.54
CA GLU A 492 13.32 2.34 27.26
C GLU A 492 12.58 2.19 25.94
N PHE A 493 11.27 2.47 25.99
CA PHE A 493 10.35 2.33 24.86
C PHE A 493 9.46 3.56 24.71
N TYR A 494 9.15 3.90 23.47
CA TYR A 494 7.99 4.73 23.15
C TYR A 494 6.86 3.83 22.65
N VAL A 495 5.65 4.05 23.19
CA VAL A 495 4.43 3.34 22.80
C VAL A 495 3.42 4.39 22.38
N VAL A 496 3.08 4.44 21.08
CA VAL A 496 2.21 5.49 20.51
C VAL A 496 1.07 4.85 19.72
N GLY A 497 -0.16 5.14 20.14
CA GLY A 497 -1.33 4.54 19.55
C GLY A 497 -2.61 4.80 20.33
N TYR A 498 -3.61 3.94 20.10
CA TYR A 498 -4.90 4.02 20.80
C TYR A 498 -5.62 2.68 20.89
N GLY A 499 -6.58 2.58 21.83
CA GLY A 499 -7.49 1.44 21.98
C GLY A 499 -6.86 0.20 22.59
N LEU A 500 -5.68 0.28 23.24
CA LEU A 500 -4.89 -0.86 23.68
C LEU A 500 -4.46 -0.76 25.15
N ASN A 501 -4.33 -1.93 25.78
CA ASN A 501 -3.47 -2.14 26.94
C ASN A 501 -2.24 -2.92 26.51
N ALA A 502 -1.05 -2.56 27.01
CA ALA A 502 0.16 -3.33 26.78
C ALA A 502 0.77 -3.81 28.11
N ASN A 503 1.22 -5.05 28.14
CA ASN A 503 1.90 -5.67 29.26
C ASN A 503 3.28 -6.17 28.83
N PHE A 504 4.31 -5.77 29.58
CA PHE A 504 5.70 -6.12 29.32
C PHE A 504 6.12 -7.27 30.23
N THR A 505 6.64 -8.34 29.64
CA THR A 505 7.24 -9.47 30.35
C THR A 505 8.62 -9.77 29.78
N LEU A 506 9.50 -10.37 30.59
CA LEU A 506 10.78 -10.84 30.07
C LEU A 506 10.58 -12.05 29.18
N ARG A 507 11.21 -12.05 28.01
CA ARG A 507 11.21 -13.22 27.12
C ARG A 507 11.98 -14.38 27.73
N GLU A 508 11.67 -15.59 27.32
CA GLU A 508 12.38 -16.78 27.77
C GLU A 508 13.89 -16.70 27.48
N GLY A 509 14.69 -17.10 28.45
CA GLY A 509 16.16 -17.11 28.34
C GLY A 509 16.85 -15.82 28.81
N VAL A 510 16.12 -14.79 29.20
CA VAL A 510 16.70 -13.60 29.84
C VAL A 510 17.15 -13.95 31.27
N LYS A 511 18.33 -13.44 31.70
CA LYS A 511 18.97 -13.80 32.96
C LYS A 511 18.14 -13.50 34.22
N HIS A 512 17.31 -12.45 34.18
CA HIS A 512 16.46 -12.04 35.32
C HIS A 512 15.14 -12.79 35.31
N SER A 513 14.50 -12.93 36.48
CA SER A 513 13.22 -13.64 36.60
C SER A 513 12.02 -12.72 36.44
N TYR A 514 12.19 -11.43 36.69
CA TYR A 514 11.10 -10.44 36.70
C TYR A 514 11.55 -9.12 36.10
N CYS A 515 10.58 -8.38 35.56
CA CYS A 515 10.72 -6.96 35.21
C CYS A 515 9.60 -6.13 35.84
N GLY A 516 9.83 -4.84 35.94
CA GLY A 516 8.85 -3.88 36.44
C GLY A 516 9.01 -2.54 35.73
N TYR A 517 7.99 -1.70 35.85
CA TYR A 517 8.05 -0.35 35.32
C TYR A 517 8.84 0.56 36.29
N ASP A 518 9.97 1.09 35.82
CA ASP A 518 10.70 2.16 36.54
C ASP A 518 9.92 3.48 36.43
N ALA A 519 9.51 3.83 35.22
CA ALA A 519 8.69 5.00 34.93
C ALA A 519 7.76 4.78 33.75
N ILE A 520 6.57 5.37 33.78
CA ILE A 520 5.69 5.54 32.63
C ILE A 520 5.32 7.02 32.57
N ASP A 521 5.80 7.70 31.55
CA ASP A 521 5.56 9.12 31.34
C ASP A 521 4.60 9.30 30.15
N GLU A 522 3.48 10.00 30.36
CA GLU A 522 2.57 10.40 29.30
C GLU A 522 3.04 11.73 28.71
N GLY A 523 3.03 11.84 27.41
CA GLY A 523 3.47 13.03 26.72
C GLY A 523 3.00 13.07 25.25
N LEU A 524 3.71 13.84 24.45
CA LEU A 524 3.56 13.86 23.00
C LEU A 524 4.91 14.15 22.34
N PHE A 525 4.96 13.94 21.03
CA PHE A 525 6.12 14.34 20.24
C PHE A 525 5.91 15.75 19.68
N GLU A 526 6.93 16.59 19.83
CA GLU A 526 7.02 17.93 19.25
C GLU A 526 8.38 18.06 18.54
N ASN A 527 8.37 18.32 17.23
CA ASN A 527 9.58 18.46 16.43
C ASN A 527 10.56 17.27 16.56
N GLY A 528 10.04 16.06 16.65
CA GLY A 528 10.84 14.83 16.79
C GLY A 528 11.27 14.47 18.21
N GLU A 529 11.00 15.31 19.20
CA GLU A 529 11.36 15.07 20.60
C GLU A 529 10.12 14.76 21.45
N PHE A 530 10.27 13.84 22.41
CA PHE A 530 9.20 13.52 23.35
C PHE A 530 9.13 14.57 24.47
N VAL A 531 7.98 15.22 24.58
CA VAL A 531 7.67 16.22 25.61
C VAL A 531 6.75 15.58 26.66
N GLU A 532 7.27 15.40 27.86
CA GLU A 532 6.54 14.80 28.99
C GLU A 532 5.48 15.78 29.54
N TYR A 533 4.24 15.30 29.74
CA TYR A 533 3.19 16.02 30.47
C TYR A 533 3.12 15.63 31.92
N ARG A 534 3.10 14.32 32.18
CA ARG A 534 2.98 13.79 33.54
C ARG A 534 3.56 12.39 33.65
N ARG A 535 3.99 12.05 34.85
CA ARG A 535 4.32 10.68 35.20
C ARG A 535 3.10 9.96 35.75
N LEU A 536 2.81 8.79 35.18
CA LEU A 536 1.76 7.92 35.65
C LEU A 536 2.24 7.16 36.90
N ASN A 537 1.41 7.14 37.96
CA ASN A 537 1.74 6.44 39.19
C ASN A 537 0.48 5.92 39.89
N GLY A 538 0.62 5.16 40.97
CA GLY A 538 -0.50 4.52 41.65
C GLY A 538 -1.25 3.55 40.75
N ASP A 539 -2.56 3.59 40.75
CA ASP A 539 -3.44 2.74 39.94
C ASP A 539 -3.40 3.07 38.44
N GLU A 540 -2.86 4.24 38.08
CA GLU A 540 -2.68 4.66 36.68
C GLU A 540 -1.34 4.19 36.09
N ARG A 541 -0.46 3.56 36.88
CA ARG A 541 0.85 3.09 36.44
C ARG A 541 0.74 1.84 35.55
N ASN A 542 0.19 2.02 34.37
CA ASN A 542 0.04 0.98 33.37
C ASN A 542 0.22 1.56 31.97
N VAL A 543 0.47 0.71 30.97
CA VAL A 543 0.58 1.12 29.57
C VAL A 543 -0.80 1.00 28.93
N PHE A 544 -1.59 2.04 29.14
CA PHE A 544 -2.96 2.15 28.65
C PHE A 544 -3.06 3.25 27.60
N LEU A 545 -3.48 2.87 26.39
CA LEU A 545 -3.74 3.76 25.28
C LEU A 545 -5.26 3.88 25.11
N ALA A 546 -5.81 5.03 25.45
CA ALA A 546 -7.26 5.26 25.46
C ALA A 546 -7.89 5.02 24.08
N ASP A 547 -9.13 4.52 24.06
CA ASP A 547 -9.90 4.45 22.82
C ASP A 547 -10.33 5.86 22.40
N GLY A 548 -10.37 6.11 21.07
CA GLY A 548 -10.78 7.39 20.49
C GLY A 548 -9.81 8.57 20.71
N LYS A 549 -8.62 8.33 21.24
CA LYS A 549 -7.59 9.36 21.44
C LYS A 549 -6.19 8.78 21.26
N ILE A 550 -5.38 9.43 20.42
CA ILE A 550 -3.96 9.07 20.31
C ILE A 550 -3.25 9.36 21.64
N THR A 551 -2.47 8.41 22.10
CA THR A 551 -1.69 8.49 23.35
C THR A 551 -0.24 8.14 23.05
N ALA A 552 0.70 8.92 23.58
CA ALA A 552 2.14 8.63 23.53
C ALA A 552 2.67 8.43 24.94
N LEU A 553 3.33 7.29 25.16
CA LEU A 553 3.93 6.93 26.44
C LEU A 553 5.42 6.66 26.24
N ARG A 554 6.25 7.18 27.15
CA ARG A 554 7.63 6.72 27.35
C ARG A 554 7.64 5.74 28.51
N VAL A 555 8.03 4.50 28.23
CA VAL A 555 8.04 3.40 29.20
C VAL A 555 9.48 3.04 29.53
N LYS A 556 9.86 3.14 30.78
CA LYS A 556 11.15 2.69 31.31
C LYS A 556 10.96 1.47 32.20
N MET A 557 11.77 0.45 31.91
CA MET A 557 11.72 -0.83 32.59
C MET A 557 12.93 -1.02 33.49
N TYR A 558 12.85 -1.95 34.45
CA TYR A 558 13.98 -2.46 35.21
C TYR A 558 13.82 -3.96 35.47
N HIS A 559 14.93 -4.65 35.69
CA HIS A 559 14.98 -6.09 35.95
C HIS A 559 15.29 -6.37 37.42
N TYR A 560 14.70 -7.43 37.99
CA TYR A 560 14.98 -7.86 39.37
C TYR A 560 14.81 -9.38 39.57
#